data_6a744ec67d7bbb8d4048f3d3041328e6
#
_entry.id   6a744ec67d7bbb8d4048f3d3041328e6
#
_cell.length_a   1.000
_cell.length_b   1.000
_cell.length_c   1.000
_cell.angle_alpha   90.00
_cell.angle_beta   90.00
_cell.angle_gamma   90.00
#
_symmetry.space_group_name_H-M   'P 1'
#
loop_
_entity.id
_entity.type
_entity.pdbx_description
1 polymer ?
#
loop_
_entity_poly.entity_id
_entity_poly.type
_entity_poly.pdbx_seq_one_letter_code
_entity_poly.pdbx_strand_id
1 'polypeptide(L)'
;MTAHRAPRTPDTDALAAAASALHDGDLVGFPTETVYGLGADARDPAAVARVFAAKGRPSDHPLICHVASANDARPLVATMNPAAEALATAFWPGPLTLVMARSAAVPDAVTGGRDTVAVRVPAHAVALALLRAFGGPIAAPSANRFGRPSPTCADDVVDELGDAVAMVLDGGPCDIGIESTVVDMTTDPPQVLRPGRISAAQLSQVIGAPVSAEASGPARAPGMLESHYAPGAHVRVVDAPDAAQVATELAGDGPVAIMAPDQVPGLPADALVLGPMGAADDYAARLYAAFRRADAHAARWIVAVPPPAEGIGVAVRDRLARASAGR
;
A
#
# COMPACT_ATOMS: atom_id res chain seq x y z
N MET A 1 28.18 -12.34 4.90
CA MET A 1 27.29 -11.87 3.83
C MET A 1 26.26 -12.97 3.62
N THR A 2 25.09 -12.84 4.23
CA THR A 2 23.95 -13.73 3.99
C THR A 2 23.47 -13.49 2.55
N ALA A 3 23.46 -14.54 1.74
CA ALA A 3 22.93 -14.45 0.38
C ALA A 3 21.41 -14.20 0.50
N HIS A 4 20.97 -12.97 0.26
CA HIS A 4 19.56 -12.67 0.14
C HIS A 4 18.94 -13.59 -0.91
N ARG A 5 17.81 -14.22 -0.56
CA ARG A 5 17.10 -15.08 -1.51
C ARG A 5 16.59 -14.21 -2.65
N ALA A 6 17.09 -14.48 -3.88
CA ALA A 6 16.62 -13.78 -5.07
C ALA A 6 15.10 -13.97 -5.25
N PRO A 7 14.39 -12.94 -5.77
CA PRO A 7 12.99 -13.10 -6.15
C PRO A 7 12.79 -14.26 -7.12
N ARG A 8 11.64 -14.95 -7.02
CA ARG A 8 11.32 -16.11 -7.84
C ARG A 8 10.28 -15.80 -8.90
N THR A 9 10.54 -16.20 -10.13
CA THR A 9 9.53 -16.20 -11.19
C THR A 9 8.32 -17.02 -10.73
N PRO A 10 7.08 -16.52 -10.87
CA PRO A 10 5.88 -17.14 -10.32
C PRO A 10 5.34 -18.29 -11.20
N ASP A 11 6.15 -19.30 -11.44
CA ASP A 11 5.74 -20.55 -12.06
C ASP A 11 4.92 -21.42 -11.09
N THR A 12 4.43 -22.57 -11.58
CA THR A 12 3.61 -23.51 -10.78
C THR A 12 4.35 -23.97 -9.51
N ASP A 13 5.64 -24.27 -9.62
CA ASP A 13 6.44 -24.79 -8.51
C ASP A 13 6.70 -23.70 -7.47
N ALA A 14 6.97 -22.47 -7.91
CA ALA A 14 7.14 -21.34 -7.02
C ALA A 14 5.84 -20.99 -6.27
N LEU A 15 4.69 -21.05 -6.95
CA LEU A 15 3.37 -20.84 -6.33
C LEU A 15 3.06 -21.93 -5.31
N ALA A 16 3.33 -23.21 -5.63
CA ALA A 16 3.16 -24.33 -4.69
C ALA A 16 4.07 -24.18 -3.47
N ALA A 17 5.35 -23.82 -3.68
CA ALA A 17 6.30 -23.58 -2.61
C ALA A 17 5.90 -22.39 -1.71
N ALA A 18 5.37 -21.32 -2.30
CA ALA A 18 4.85 -20.16 -1.56
C ALA A 18 3.63 -20.53 -0.71
N ALA A 19 2.70 -21.32 -1.27
CA ALA A 19 1.53 -21.82 -0.55
C ALA A 19 1.96 -22.73 0.63
N SER A 20 2.94 -23.62 0.41
CA SER A 20 3.51 -24.47 1.48
C SER A 20 4.15 -23.61 2.59
N ALA A 21 4.96 -22.62 2.24
CA ALA A 21 5.58 -21.72 3.23
C ALA A 21 4.51 -21.00 4.08
N LEU A 22 3.42 -20.53 3.47
CA LEU A 22 2.30 -19.93 4.22
C LEU A 22 1.62 -20.94 5.15
N HIS A 23 1.45 -22.21 4.75
CA HIS A 23 0.90 -23.27 5.60
C HIS A 23 1.84 -23.62 6.77
N ASP A 24 3.15 -23.51 6.58
CA ASP A 24 4.17 -23.70 7.61
C ASP A 24 4.28 -22.49 8.57
N GLY A 25 3.45 -21.46 8.33
CA GLY A 25 3.41 -20.22 9.11
C GLY A 25 4.50 -19.22 8.72
N ASP A 26 5.23 -19.44 7.64
CA ASP A 26 6.26 -18.53 7.14
C ASP A 26 5.66 -17.34 6.36
N LEU A 27 6.48 -16.31 6.15
CA LEU A 27 6.07 -15.10 5.44
C LEU A 27 6.47 -15.15 3.98
N VAL A 28 5.57 -14.69 3.09
CA VAL A 28 5.78 -14.64 1.65
C VAL A 28 5.55 -13.21 1.14
N GLY A 29 6.55 -12.67 0.41
CA GLY A 29 6.38 -11.45 -0.38
C GLY A 29 5.64 -11.76 -1.69
N PHE A 30 4.57 -11.03 -2.01
CA PHE A 30 3.82 -11.25 -3.25
C PHE A 30 3.33 -9.96 -3.89
N PRO A 31 3.27 -9.89 -5.23
CA PRO A 31 2.82 -8.71 -5.96
C PRO A 31 1.32 -8.54 -5.88
N THR A 32 0.88 -7.28 -5.89
CA THR A 32 -0.49 -6.90 -6.24
C THR A 32 -0.44 -5.79 -7.29
N GLU A 33 -1.60 -5.39 -7.85
CA GLU A 33 -1.67 -4.25 -8.75
C GLU A 33 -1.36 -2.92 -8.07
N THR A 34 -1.41 -2.88 -6.73
CA THR A 34 -1.17 -1.68 -5.91
C THR A 34 0.27 -1.59 -5.42
N VAL A 35 0.65 -2.44 -4.50
CA VAL A 35 2.00 -2.56 -3.91
C VAL A 35 2.27 -4.03 -3.56
N TYR A 36 3.51 -4.40 -3.34
CA TYR A 36 3.83 -5.74 -2.83
C TYR A 36 3.35 -5.91 -1.38
N GLY A 37 2.74 -7.07 -1.11
CA GLY A 37 2.25 -7.48 0.20
C GLY A 37 3.21 -8.43 0.91
N LEU A 38 3.26 -8.35 2.24
CA LEU A 38 3.89 -9.32 3.13
C LEU A 38 2.81 -10.23 3.70
N GLY A 39 2.68 -11.43 3.12
CA GLY A 39 1.61 -12.38 3.42
C GLY A 39 1.92 -13.34 4.55
N ALA A 40 0.90 -13.62 5.34
CA ALA A 40 0.85 -14.69 6.33
C ALA A 40 -0.53 -15.36 6.32
N ASP A 41 -0.66 -16.60 6.77
CA ASP A 41 -1.97 -17.22 7.00
C ASP A 41 -2.77 -16.39 8.01
N ALA A 42 -3.89 -15.81 7.56
CA ALA A 42 -4.75 -14.99 8.41
C ALA A 42 -5.43 -15.80 9.54
N ARG A 43 -5.45 -17.13 9.45
CA ARG A 43 -6.05 -18.03 10.44
C ARG A 43 -5.08 -18.41 11.55
N ASP A 44 -3.78 -18.17 11.34
CA ASP A 44 -2.72 -18.47 12.32
C ASP A 44 -2.24 -17.19 13.02
N PRO A 45 -2.62 -16.95 14.30
CA PRO A 45 -2.14 -15.79 15.05
C PRO A 45 -0.61 -15.72 15.20
N ALA A 46 0.10 -16.86 15.20
CA ALA A 46 1.55 -16.89 15.30
C ALA A 46 2.20 -16.42 14.00
N ALA A 47 1.69 -16.83 12.84
CA ALA A 47 2.12 -16.33 11.53
C ALA A 47 1.85 -14.82 11.40
N VAL A 48 0.68 -14.35 11.82
CA VAL A 48 0.34 -12.93 11.86
C VAL A 48 1.29 -12.13 12.76
N ALA A 49 1.65 -12.67 13.94
CA ALA A 49 2.62 -12.02 14.83
C ALA A 49 4.02 -11.88 14.17
N ARG A 50 4.44 -12.84 13.34
CA ARG A 50 5.68 -12.73 12.55
C ARG A 50 5.66 -11.56 11.58
N VAL A 51 4.49 -11.21 10.98
CA VAL A 51 4.35 -10.02 10.12
C VAL A 51 4.69 -8.75 10.88
N PHE A 52 4.15 -8.59 12.10
CA PHE A 52 4.43 -7.41 12.93
C PHE A 52 5.90 -7.34 13.34
N ALA A 53 6.50 -8.48 13.71
CA ALA A 53 7.91 -8.56 14.08
C ALA A 53 8.83 -8.21 12.89
N ALA A 54 8.58 -8.78 11.71
CA ALA A 54 9.38 -8.53 10.50
C ALA A 54 9.36 -7.05 10.08
N LYS A 55 8.23 -6.38 10.27
CA LYS A 55 8.05 -4.96 9.91
C LYS A 55 8.48 -3.99 11.01
N GLY A 56 8.63 -4.41 12.27
CA GLY A 56 8.72 -3.51 13.42
C GLY A 56 7.43 -2.70 13.62
N ARG A 57 6.26 -3.29 13.29
CA ARG A 57 4.95 -2.63 13.32
C ARG A 57 4.23 -2.93 14.65
N PRO A 58 3.54 -1.94 15.26
CA PRO A 58 2.68 -2.20 16.42
C PRO A 58 1.57 -3.22 16.10
N SER A 59 1.33 -4.17 17.02
CA SER A 59 0.39 -5.28 16.81
C SER A 59 -1.09 -4.91 16.92
N ASP A 60 -1.40 -3.71 17.42
CA ASP A 60 -2.75 -3.15 17.50
C ASP A 60 -3.23 -2.52 16.16
N HIS A 61 -2.35 -2.48 15.14
CA HIS A 61 -2.71 -2.00 13.81
C HIS A 61 -3.33 -3.13 12.98
N PRO A 62 -4.57 -2.99 12.46
CA PRO A 62 -5.21 -4.04 11.71
C PRO A 62 -4.50 -4.33 10.38
N LEU A 63 -4.65 -5.55 9.88
CA LEU A 63 -4.18 -6.01 8.57
C LEU A 63 -5.35 -6.17 7.61
N ILE A 64 -5.05 -6.22 6.31
CA ILE A 64 -6.03 -6.51 5.26
C ILE A 64 -5.98 -8.01 4.95
N CYS A 65 -7.12 -8.70 5.02
CA CYS A 65 -7.28 -10.05 4.53
C CYS A 65 -7.47 -10.03 3.01
N HIS A 66 -6.55 -10.66 2.29
CA HIS A 66 -6.66 -10.88 0.85
C HIS A 66 -7.29 -12.25 0.59
N VAL A 67 -8.25 -12.31 -0.34
CA VAL A 67 -8.96 -13.53 -0.72
C VAL A 67 -9.04 -13.66 -2.24
N ALA A 68 -9.26 -14.89 -2.75
CA ALA A 68 -9.27 -15.16 -4.19
C ALA A 68 -10.57 -14.73 -4.90
N SER A 69 -11.66 -14.56 -4.16
CA SER A 69 -12.96 -14.17 -4.69
C SER A 69 -13.84 -13.49 -3.64
N ALA A 70 -14.91 -12.83 -4.10
CA ALA A 70 -15.94 -12.29 -3.20
C ALA A 70 -16.63 -13.37 -2.34
N ASN A 71 -16.74 -14.60 -2.85
CA ASN A 71 -17.30 -15.71 -2.08
C ASN A 71 -16.38 -16.09 -0.91
N ASP A 72 -15.06 -16.03 -1.08
CA ASP A 72 -14.09 -16.33 -0.03
C ASP A 72 -14.02 -15.22 1.03
N ALA A 73 -14.56 -14.03 0.74
CA ALA A 73 -14.71 -12.96 1.71
C ALA A 73 -15.84 -13.20 2.72
N ARG A 74 -16.93 -13.88 2.30
CA ARG A 74 -18.13 -14.08 3.12
C ARG A 74 -17.89 -14.74 4.47
N PRO A 75 -17.05 -15.78 4.62
CA PRO A 75 -16.74 -16.36 5.92
C PRO A 75 -16.02 -15.43 6.90
N LEU A 76 -15.35 -14.37 6.40
CA LEU A 76 -14.57 -13.43 7.23
C LEU A 76 -15.42 -12.32 7.83
N VAL A 77 -16.62 -12.08 7.29
CA VAL A 77 -17.48 -10.98 7.70
C VAL A 77 -18.78 -11.51 8.34
N ALA A 78 -19.29 -10.78 9.33
CA ALA A 78 -20.55 -11.13 9.96
C ALA A 78 -21.73 -10.93 8.99
N THR A 79 -21.66 -9.84 8.20
CA THR A 79 -22.66 -9.49 7.20
C THR A 79 -22.02 -8.69 6.07
N MET A 80 -22.38 -9.00 4.86
CA MET A 80 -22.07 -8.19 3.68
C MET A 80 -23.36 -7.51 3.22
N ASN A 81 -23.52 -6.22 3.55
CA ASN A 81 -24.72 -5.48 3.23
C ASN A 81 -24.82 -5.20 1.70
N PRO A 82 -26.01 -4.84 1.17
CA PRO A 82 -26.19 -4.61 -0.27
C PRO A 82 -25.22 -3.59 -0.88
N ALA A 83 -24.85 -2.54 -0.14
CA ALA A 83 -23.88 -1.54 -0.60
C ALA A 83 -22.48 -2.15 -0.74
N ALA A 84 -22.03 -2.95 0.24
CA ALA A 84 -20.77 -3.66 0.18
C ALA A 84 -20.75 -4.71 -0.97
N GLU A 85 -21.86 -5.40 -1.21
CA GLU A 85 -22.00 -6.34 -2.34
C GLU A 85 -21.92 -5.62 -3.69
N ALA A 86 -22.56 -4.44 -3.82
CA ALA A 86 -22.49 -3.64 -5.03
C ALA A 86 -21.06 -3.16 -5.31
N LEU A 87 -20.35 -2.66 -4.28
CA LEU A 87 -18.95 -2.24 -4.40
C LEU A 87 -18.02 -3.41 -4.72
N ALA A 88 -18.19 -4.54 -4.07
CA ALA A 88 -17.43 -5.76 -4.37
C ALA A 88 -17.65 -6.23 -5.81
N THR A 89 -18.89 -6.22 -6.29
CA THR A 89 -19.22 -6.59 -7.68
C THR A 89 -18.59 -5.64 -8.70
N ALA A 90 -18.55 -4.33 -8.40
CA ALA A 90 -18.03 -3.33 -9.31
C ALA A 90 -16.50 -3.26 -9.33
N PHE A 91 -15.83 -3.53 -8.20
CA PHE A 91 -14.42 -3.22 -8.03
C PHE A 91 -13.54 -4.40 -7.58
N TRP A 92 -14.08 -5.61 -7.41
CA TRP A 92 -13.32 -6.84 -7.16
C TRP A 92 -13.37 -7.80 -8.36
N PRO A 93 -12.22 -8.34 -8.75
CA PRO A 93 -10.85 -8.08 -8.29
C PRO A 93 -10.41 -6.64 -8.58
N GLY A 94 -9.74 -5.98 -7.59
CA GLY A 94 -9.28 -4.60 -7.78
C GLY A 94 -8.76 -3.89 -6.54
N PRO A 95 -8.44 -2.59 -6.71
CA PRO A 95 -7.78 -1.78 -5.68
C PRO A 95 -8.77 -1.20 -4.65
N LEU A 96 -9.78 -1.99 -4.25
CA LEU A 96 -10.76 -1.65 -3.22
C LEU A 96 -10.63 -2.58 -2.02
N THR A 97 -10.54 -2.01 -0.83
CA THR A 97 -10.61 -2.72 0.45
C THR A 97 -11.86 -2.27 1.19
N LEU A 98 -12.69 -3.22 1.62
CA LEU A 98 -13.89 -2.97 2.40
C LEU A 98 -13.65 -3.34 3.87
N VAL A 99 -13.92 -2.41 4.78
CA VAL A 99 -13.94 -2.66 6.23
C VAL A 99 -15.38 -2.96 6.63
N MET A 100 -15.58 -4.14 7.20
CA MET A 100 -16.91 -4.66 7.56
C MET A 100 -16.87 -5.27 8.97
N ALA A 101 -18.01 -5.49 9.60
CA ALA A 101 -18.09 -6.23 10.84
C ALA A 101 -17.49 -7.64 10.65
N ARG A 102 -16.53 -8.04 11.51
CA ARG A 102 -15.85 -9.33 11.40
C ARG A 102 -16.74 -10.49 11.86
N SER A 103 -16.53 -11.65 11.31
CA SER A 103 -17.04 -12.90 11.85
C SER A 103 -16.12 -13.42 12.98
N ALA A 104 -16.62 -14.41 13.72
CA ALA A 104 -15.82 -15.09 14.74
C ALA A 104 -14.63 -15.91 14.16
N ALA A 105 -14.61 -16.13 12.84
CA ALA A 105 -13.53 -16.87 12.17
C ALA A 105 -12.24 -16.05 12.02
N VAL A 106 -12.29 -14.71 12.21
CA VAL A 106 -11.12 -13.85 12.07
C VAL A 106 -10.47 -13.63 13.44
N PRO A 107 -9.19 -14.03 13.62
CA PRO A 107 -8.46 -13.85 14.88
C PRO A 107 -8.25 -12.37 15.23
N ASP A 108 -8.21 -12.05 16.51
CA ASP A 108 -7.89 -10.70 17.03
C ASP A 108 -6.55 -10.18 16.53
N ALA A 109 -5.58 -11.05 16.33
CA ALA A 109 -4.25 -10.71 15.81
C ALA A 109 -4.33 -10.00 14.45
N VAL A 110 -5.30 -10.34 13.59
CA VAL A 110 -5.50 -9.71 12.28
C VAL A 110 -6.13 -8.33 12.41
N THR A 111 -7.08 -8.18 13.34
CA THR A 111 -7.89 -6.96 13.48
C THR A 111 -7.32 -5.99 14.50
N GLY A 112 -6.26 -6.36 15.22
CA GLY A 112 -5.76 -5.59 16.36
C GLY A 112 -6.80 -5.45 17.47
N GLY A 113 -7.63 -6.50 17.67
CA GLY A 113 -8.69 -6.56 18.69
C GLY A 113 -9.96 -5.78 18.32
N ARG A 114 -10.12 -5.33 17.07
CA ARG A 114 -11.32 -4.61 16.62
C ARG A 114 -12.43 -5.57 16.19
N ASP A 115 -13.68 -5.09 16.25
CA ASP A 115 -14.85 -5.83 15.78
C ASP A 115 -15.07 -5.73 14.26
N THR A 116 -14.07 -5.20 13.54
CA THR A 116 -14.10 -5.03 12.09
C THR A 116 -12.93 -5.75 11.43
N VAL A 117 -13.12 -6.17 10.19
CA VAL A 117 -12.09 -6.76 9.33
C VAL A 117 -12.04 -6.03 7.99
N ALA A 118 -10.84 -5.79 7.49
CA ALA A 118 -10.58 -5.25 6.17
C ALA A 118 -10.36 -6.41 5.19
N VAL A 119 -11.13 -6.46 4.10
CA VAL A 119 -11.08 -7.54 3.10
C VAL A 119 -10.89 -6.98 1.70
N ARG A 120 -10.11 -7.68 0.87
CA ARG A 120 -9.84 -7.32 -0.52
C ARG A 120 -9.66 -8.54 -1.41
N VAL A 121 -10.11 -8.44 -2.67
CA VAL A 121 -9.73 -9.35 -3.76
C VAL A 121 -8.78 -8.57 -4.69
N PRO A 122 -7.48 -8.86 -4.74
CA PRO A 122 -6.52 -8.11 -5.56
C PRO A 122 -6.68 -8.46 -7.05
N ALA A 123 -6.41 -7.49 -7.95
CA ALA A 123 -6.46 -7.69 -9.40
C ALA A 123 -5.09 -8.02 -10.00
N HIS A 124 -4.36 -8.95 -9.42
CA HIS A 124 -3.05 -9.38 -9.92
C HIS A 124 -3.01 -10.90 -10.12
N ALA A 125 -2.59 -11.35 -11.29
CA ALA A 125 -2.63 -12.76 -11.66
C ALA A 125 -1.85 -13.65 -10.67
N VAL A 126 -0.65 -13.24 -10.25
CA VAL A 126 0.18 -13.97 -9.28
C VAL A 126 -0.46 -14.01 -7.90
N ALA A 127 -1.02 -12.89 -7.43
CA ALA A 127 -1.73 -12.85 -6.14
C ALA A 127 -2.92 -13.80 -6.12
N LEU A 128 -3.75 -13.77 -7.19
CA LEU A 128 -4.91 -14.67 -7.30
C LEU A 128 -4.50 -16.13 -7.41
N ALA A 129 -3.41 -16.44 -8.13
CA ALA A 129 -2.88 -17.79 -8.23
C ALA A 129 -2.37 -18.30 -6.87
N LEU A 130 -1.63 -17.47 -6.12
CA LEU A 130 -1.17 -17.79 -4.77
C LEU A 130 -2.36 -18.02 -3.82
N LEU A 131 -3.35 -17.12 -3.81
CA LEU A 131 -4.54 -17.24 -2.96
C LEU A 131 -5.33 -18.53 -3.24
N ARG A 132 -5.45 -18.93 -4.51
CA ARG A 132 -6.10 -20.19 -4.90
C ARG A 132 -5.27 -21.41 -4.50
N ALA A 133 -3.94 -21.38 -4.70
CA ALA A 133 -3.04 -22.45 -4.31
C ALA A 133 -3.00 -22.65 -2.79
N PHE A 134 -3.03 -21.55 -2.02
CA PHE A 134 -3.06 -21.57 -0.55
C PHE A 134 -4.42 -22.00 0.01
N GLY A 135 -5.53 -21.67 -0.67
CA GLY A 135 -6.88 -22.08 -0.28
C GLY A 135 -7.39 -21.43 1.01
N GLY A 136 -6.95 -20.22 1.33
CA GLY A 136 -7.36 -19.49 2.53
C GLY A 136 -7.09 -18.00 2.44
N PRO A 137 -7.55 -17.21 3.43
CA PRO A 137 -7.26 -15.78 3.50
C PRO A 137 -5.79 -15.53 3.87
N ILE A 138 -5.15 -14.60 3.18
CA ILE A 138 -3.79 -14.14 3.47
C ILE A 138 -3.88 -12.74 4.09
N ALA A 139 -3.46 -12.61 5.36
CA ALA A 139 -3.30 -11.31 6.00
C ALA A 139 -2.03 -10.65 5.48
N ALA A 140 -2.16 -9.49 4.84
CA ALA A 140 -1.00 -8.82 4.26
C ALA A 140 -1.07 -7.29 4.37
N PRO A 141 -0.14 -6.64 5.09
CA PRO A 141 0.22 -5.25 4.88
C PRO A 141 1.19 -5.14 3.69
N SER A 142 1.58 -3.91 3.30
CA SER A 142 2.70 -3.70 2.37
C SER A 142 4.00 -4.33 2.90
N ALA A 143 4.89 -4.79 2.01
CA ALA A 143 6.08 -5.56 2.38
C ALA A 143 7.32 -4.72 2.71
N ASN A 144 7.16 -3.54 3.30
CA ASN A 144 8.21 -2.64 3.80
C ASN A 144 8.35 -2.69 5.32
N ARG A 145 9.46 -2.21 5.87
CA ARG A 145 9.57 -1.87 7.29
C ARG A 145 8.62 -0.75 7.64
N PHE A 146 8.14 -0.72 8.90
CA PHE A 146 7.13 0.23 9.34
C PHE A 146 7.55 1.69 9.11
N GLY A 147 6.64 2.50 8.54
CA GLY A 147 6.87 3.91 8.25
C GLY A 147 7.59 4.21 6.93
N ARG A 148 8.25 3.24 6.30
CA ARG A 148 9.00 3.41 5.05
C ARG A 148 8.10 3.34 3.80
N PRO A 149 8.60 3.77 2.61
CA PRO A 149 7.87 3.66 1.35
C PRO A 149 7.48 2.22 1.04
N SER A 150 6.26 2.00 0.55
CA SER A 150 5.81 0.66 0.17
C SER A 150 6.58 0.14 -1.04
N PRO A 151 6.92 -1.18 -1.11
CA PRO A 151 7.62 -1.76 -2.23
C PRO A 151 6.70 -1.89 -3.45
N THR A 152 7.22 -1.54 -4.62
CA THR A 152 6.52 -1.60 -5.90
C THR A 152 7.14 -2.60 -6.88
N CYS A 153 8.26 -3.23 -6.51
CA CYS A 153 8.86 -4.36 -7.20
C CYS A 153 9.40 -5.40 -6.19
N ALA A 154 9.76 -6.58 -6.66
CA ALA A 154 10.22 -7.67 -5.81
C ALA A 154 11.56 -7.37 -5.12
N ASP A 155 12.48 -6.70 -5.79
CA ASP A 155 13.77 -6.31 -5.24
C ASP A 155 13.61 -5.38 -4.03
N ASP A 156 12.64 -4.43 -4.07
CA ASP A 156 12.33 -3.56 -2.94
C ASP A 156 11.96 -4.37 -1.68
N VAL A 157 11.25 -5.51 -1.84
CA VAL A 157 10.87 -6.39 -0.73
C VAL A 157 12.10 -7.07 -0.13
N VAL A 158 13.00 -7.57 -1.00
CA VAL A 158 14.26 -8.21 -0.56
C VAL A 158 15.14 -7.21 0.19
N ASP A 159 15.27 -5.99 -0.32
CA ASP A 159 16.05 -4.93 0.32
C ASP A 159 15.49 -4.51 1.69
N GLU A 160 14.17 -4.49 1.83
CA GLU A 160 13.51 -4.07 3.08
C GLU A 160 13.48 -5.17 4.13
N LEU A 161 13.20 -6.41 3.75
CA LEU A 161 12.87 -7.49 4.68
C LEU A 161 13.91 -8.61 4.72
N GLY A 162 14.71 -8.79 3.66
CA GLY A 162 15.80 -9.77 3.62
C GLY A 162 15.36 -11.17 4.04
N ASP A 163 16.07 -11.73 5.02
CA ASP A 163 15.85 -13.09 5.54
C ASP A 163 14.55 -13.24 6.37
N ALA A 164 13.83 -12.15 6.64
CA ALA A 164 12.55 -12.21 7.36
C ALA A 164 11.42 -12.84 6.52
N VAL A 165 11.61 -13.00 5.20
CA VAL A 165 10.66 -13.66 4.29
C VAL A 165 11.22 -14.97 3.78
N ALA A 166 10.39 -16.02 3.73
CA ALA A 166 10.78 -17.32 3.17
C ALA A 166 11.05 -17.23 1.68
N MET A 167 10.27 -16.43 0.96
CA MET A 167 10.44 -16.16 -0.47
C MET A 167 9.69 -14.92 -0.91
N VAL A 168 10.07 -14.39 -2.07
CA VAL A 168 9.36 -13.31 -2.78
C VAL A 168 8.99 -13.80 -4.16
N LEU A 169 7.70 -13.71 -4.53
CA LEU A 169 7.22 -13.96 -5.87
C LEU A 169 7.38 -12.68 -6.71
N ASP A 170 8.08 -12.77 -7.83
CA ASP A 170 8.30 -11.63 -8.71
C ASP A 170 7.21 -11.57 -9.79
N GLY A 171 6.28 -10.66 -9.67
CA GLY A 171 5.25 -10.38 -10.68
C GLY A 171 5.52 -9.13 -11.52
N GLY A 172 6.75 -8.59 -11.45
CA GLY A 172 7.10 -7.30 -12.07
C GLY A 172 6.67 -6.09 -11.23
N PRO A 173 6.84 -4.89 -11.77
CA PRO A 173 6.43 -3.65 -11.10
C PRO A 173 4.91 -3.55 -10.96
N CYS A 174 4.46 -2.91 -9.88
CA CYS A 174 3.03 -2.68 -9.64
C CYS A 174 2.49 -1.59 -10.58
N ASP A 175 1.32 -1.84 -11.20
CA ASP A 175 0.71 -0.91 -12.17
C ASP A 175 0.23 0.41 -11.53
N ILE A 176 -0.29 0.36 -10.30
CA ILE A 176 -0.86 1.53 -9.61
C ILE A 176 0.17 2.25 -8.73
N GLY A 177 1.04 1.51 -8.05
CA GLY A 177 2.17 2.04 -7.28
C GLY A 177 1.83 2.63 -5.90
N ILE A 178 0.55 2.79 -5.56
CA ILE A 178 0.07 3.19 -4.23
C ILE A 178 -1.03 2.25 -3.74
N GLU A 179 -1.28 2.24 -2.45
CA GLU A 179 -2.20 1.31 -1.80
C GLU A 179 -3.65 1.50 -2.24
N SER A 180 -4.46 0.45 -2.02
CA SER A 180 -5.91 0.42 -2.31
C SER A 180 -6.68 1.53 -1.58
N THR A 181 -7.79 1.97 -2.18
CA THR A 181 -8.83 2.71 -1.46
C THR A 181 -9.40 1.82 -0.35
N VAL A 182 -9.55 2.36 0.86
CA VAL A 182 -10.15 1.67 2.01
C VAL A 182 -11.43 2.37 2.39
N VAL A 183 -12.54 1.63 2.43
CA VAL A 183 -13.87 2.16 2.75
C VAL A 183 -14.43 1.45 3.98
N ASP A 184 -14.87 2.23 4.95
CA ASP A 184 -15.60 1.72 6.11
C ASP A 184 -17.09 1.61 5.77
N MET A 185 -17.57 0.36 5.72
CA MET A 185 -18.97 0.02 5.45
C MET A 185 -19.80 -0.15 6.74
N THR A 186 -19.22 0.14 7.91
CA THR A 186 -19.88 0.03 9.21
C THR A 186 -20.48 1.35 9.68
N THR A 187 -20.26 2.43 8.94
CA THR A 187 -20.82 3.77 9.21
C THR A 187 -21.91 4.13 8.22
N ASP A 188 -22.76 5.09 8.59
CA ASP A 188 -23.77 5.67 7.72
C ASP A 188 -23.62 7.20 7.73
N PRO A 189 -23.25 7.83 6.60
CA PRO A 189 -22.84 7.19 5.34
C PRO A 189 -21.52 6.43 5.46
N PRO A 190 -21.23 5.50 4.53
CA PRO A 190 -19.91 4.89 4.41
C PRO A 190 -18.82 5.95 4.21
N GLN A 191 -17.60 5.70 4.71
CA GLN A 191 -16.53 6.70 4.65
C GLN A 191 -15.21 6.13 4.11
N VAL A 192 -14.48 6.93 3.33
CA VAL A 192 -13.15 6.60 2.84
C VAL A 192 -12.14 6.80 3.96
N LEU A 193 -11.58 5.71 4.48
CA LEU A 193 -10.54 5.74 5.52
C LEU A 193 -9.15 6.03 4.95
N ARG A 194 -8.92 5.63 3.71
CA ARG A 194 -7.67 5.87 2.99
C ARG A 194 -7.97 6.10 1.51
N PRO A 195 -7.64 7.25 0.95
CA PRO A 195 -7.79 7.47 -0.49
C PRO A 195 -6.82 6.60 -1.29
N GLY A 196 -7.29 6.09 -2.43
CA GLY A 196 -6.56 5.31 -3.42
C GLY A 196 -7.07 5.61 -4.82
N ARG A 197 -6.94 4.65 -5.76
CA ARG A 197 -7.37 4.85 -7.15
C ARG A 197 -8.88 5.06 -7.32
N ILE A 198 -9.69 4.46 -6.44
CA ILE A 198 -11.15 4.57 -6.51
C ILE A 198 -11.58 5.74 -5.63
N SER A 199 -12.20 6.76 -6.24
CA SER A 199 -12.64 7.97 -5.57
C SER A 199 -13.97 7.78 -4.83
N ALA A 200 -14.25 8.62 -3.83
CA ALA A 200 -15.55 8.65 -3.14
C ALA A 200 -16.72 8.88 -4.10
N ALA A 201 -16.53 9.67 -5.15
CA ALA A 201 -17.56 9.91 -6.18
C ALA A 201 -17.90 8.62 -6.95
N GLN A 202 -16.91 7.82 -7.36
CA GLN A 202 -17.14 6.54 -8.02
C GLN A 202 -17.84 5.55 -7.09
N LEU A 203 -17.46 5.50 -5.81
CA LEU A 203 -18.12 4.67 -4.80
C LEU A 203 -19.59 5.08 -4.63
N SER A 204 -19.86 6.39 -4.48
CA SER A 204 -21.21 6.94 -4.36
C SER A 204 -22.08 6.63 -5.58
N GLN A 205 -21.51 6.68 -6.78
CA GLN A 205 -22.22 6.35 -8.01
C GLN A 205 -22.66 4.88 -8.06
N VAL A 206 -21.79 3.96 -7.59
CA VAL A 206 -22.11 2.51 -7.59
C VAL A 206 -23.20 2.16 -6.58
N ILE A 207 -23.14 2.73 -5.36
CA ILE A 207 -24.13 2.40 -4.32
C ILE A 207 -25.40 3.26 -4.39
N GLY A 208 -25.42 4.31 -5.22
CA GLY A 208 -26.56 5.23 -5.32
C GLY A 208 -26.81 6.09 -4.07
N ALA A 209 -25.81 6.24 -3.20
CA ALA A 209 -25.87 6.98 -1.94
C ALA A 209 -24.54 7.67 -1.66
N PRO A 210 -24.50 8.74 -0.82
CA PRO A 210 -23.26 9.44 -0.47
C PRO A 210 -22.23 8.52 0.20
N VAL A 211 -20.96 8.71 -0.17
CA VAL A 211 -19.79 8.18 0.55
C VAL A 211 -18.96 9.37 0.98
N SER A 212 -18.64 9.47 2.28
CA SER A 212 -17.80 10.54 2.80
C SER A 212 -16.36 10.36 2.30
N ALA A 213 -15.77 11.44 1.76
CA ALA A 213 -14.35 11.47 1.41
C ALA A 213 -13.43 11.65 2.62
N GLU A 214 -13.99 12.11 3.75
CA GLU A 214 -13.27 12.36 4.99
C GLU A 214 -13.62 11.30 6.04
N ALA A 215 -12.58 10.74 6.65
CA ALA A 215 -12.73 9.80 7.75
C ALA A 215 -12.97 10.54 9.06
N SER A 216 -13.93 10.07 9.86
CA SER A 216 -14.18 10.52 11.21
C SER A 216 -14.01 9.38 12.23
N GLY A 217 -13.60 9.72 13.45
CA GLY A 217 -13.41 8.74 14.53
C GLY A 217 -12.02 8.10 14.56
N PRO A 218 -11.82 7.04 15.38
CA PRO A 218 -10.52 6.43 15.59
C PRO A 218 -9.96 5.74 14.33
N ALA A 219 -8.63 5.62 14.22
CA ALA A 219 -7.97 4.94 13.10
C ALA A 219 -8.40 3.46 13.04
N ARG A 220 -9.06 3.05 11.95
CA ARG A 220 -9.64 1.72 11.75
C ARG A 220 -9.01 0.94 10.59
N ALA A 221 -8.07 1.56 9.88
CA ALA A 221 -7.43 0.95 8.72
C ALA A 221 -5.92 1.23 8.68
N PRO A 222 -5.14 0.39 7.96
CA PRO A 222 -3.74 0.66 7.69
C PRO A 222 -3.54 1.98 6.92
N GLY A 223 -2.50 2.77 7.29
CA GLY A 223 -2.15 4.01 6.59
C GLY A 223 -2.90 5.26 7.06
N MET A 224 -3.62 5.20 8.19
CA MET A 224 -4.29 6.37 8.80
C MET A 224 -3.38 7.17 9.76
N LEU A 225 -2.12 6.76 9.95
CA LEU A 225 -1.17 7.49 10.80
C LEU A 225 -0.76 8.81 10.14
N GLU A 226 -0.51 9.82 10.97
CA GLU A 226 -0.07 11.15 10.53
C GLU A 226 1.25 11.09 9.76
N SER A 227 2.23 10.32 10.26
CA SER A 227 3.52 10.06 9.59
C SER A 227 3.56 8.62 9.09
N HIS A 228 3.70 8.44 7.79
CA HIS A 228 3.82 7.15 7.12
C HIS A 228 4.41 7.34 5.72
N TYR A 229 4.93 6.25 5.12
CA TYR A 229 5.49 6.26 3.75
C TYR A 229 6.73 7.15 3.57
N ALA A 230 7.44 7.48 4.67
CA ALA A 230 8.55 8.41 4.63
C ALA A 230 9.85 7.77 4.09
N PRO A 231 10.52 8.38 3.09
CA PRO A 231 11.88 8.02 2.70
C PRO A 231 12.89 8.42 3.77
N GLY A 232 14.18 8.11 3.56
CA GLY A 232 15.29 8.61 4.37
C GLY A 232 15.46 10.12 4.27
N ALA A 233 15.25 10.67 3.08
CA ALA A 233 15.27 12.10 2.81
C ALA A 233 14.06 12.83 3.42
N HIS A 234 14.23 14.11 3.78
CA HIS A 234 13.13 14.99 4.17
C HIS A 234 12.29 15.38 2.96
N VAL A 235 10.97 15.27 3.05
CA VAL A 235 10.06 15.66 1.96
C VAL A 235 9.49 17.05 2.21
N ARG A 236 9.66 17.94 1.23
CA ARG A 236 9.08 19.28 1.20
C ARG A 236 8.06 19.37 0.06
N VAL A 237 6.79 19.43 0.40
CA VAL A 237 5.71 19.61 -0.59
C VAL A 237 5.58 21.11 -0.88
N VAL A 238 5.58 21.48 -2.15
CA VAL A 238 5.53 22.88 -2.62
C VAL A 238 4.64 23.02 -3.85
N ASP A 239 4.19 24.23 -4.14
CA ASP A 239 3.54 24.53 -5.41
C ASP A 239 4.57 24.66 -6.55
N ALA A 240 4.14 24.40 -7.78
CA ALA A 240 5.05 24.37 -8.94
C ALA A 240 5.89 25.65 -9.13
N PRO A 241 5.34 26.87 -8.96
CA PRO A 241 6.13 28.10 -9.11
C PRO A 241 7.29 28.23 -8.12
N ASP A 242 7.15 27.66 -6.93
CA ASP A 242 8.13 27.81 -5.84
C ASP A 242 9.22 26.72 -5.86
N ALA A 243 9.04 25.68 -6.67
CA ALA A 243 9.89 24.48 -6.61
C ALA A 243 11.39 24.77 -6.83
N ALA A 244 11.74 25.59 -7.82
CA ALA A 244 13.14 25.92 -8.11
C ALA A 244 13.79 26.80 -7.03
N GLN A 245 13.03 27.75 -6.49
CA GLN A 245 13.50 28.60 -5.39
C GLN A 245 13.77 27.78 -4.15
N VAL A 246 12.78 26.96 -3.72
CA VAL A 246 12.91 26.10 -2.54
C VAL A 246 14.04 25.09 -2.70
N ALA A 247 14.19 24.50 -3.90
CA ALA A 247 15.30 23.59 -4.18
C ALA A 247 16.67 24.29 -4.03
N THR A 248 16.79 25.53 -4.50
CA THR A 248 18.01 26.34 -4.38
C THR A 248 18.32 26.68 -2.91
N GLU A 249 17.32 27.04 -2.13
CA GLU A 249 17.45 27.30 -0.70
C GLU A 249 17.92 26.06 0.06
N LEU A 250 17.32 24.90 -0.20
CA LEU A 250 17.63 23.63 0.46
C LEU A 250 18.97 23.02 0.02
N ALA A 251 19.47 23.35 -1.18
CA ALA A 251 20.77 22.89 -1.68
C ALA A 251 21.94 23.39 -0.80
N GLY A 252 21.76 24.47 -0.06
CA GLY A 252 22.74 24.93 0.95
C GLY A 252 22.84 24.02 2.18
N ASP A 253 21.84 23.15 2.43
CA ASP A 253 21.79 22.21 3.57
C ASP A 253 22.09 20.75 3.16
N GLY A 254 22.21 20.45 1.88
CA GLY A 254 22.58 19.12 1.38
C GLY A 254 21.99 18.77 0.01
N PRO A 255 22.25 17.55 -0.50
CA PRO A 255 21.77 17.13 -1.82
C PRO A 255 20.25 17.15 -1.94
N VAL A 256 19.74 17.74 -3.02
CA VAL A 256 18.31 17.92 -3.28
C VAL A 256 17.86 17.03 -4.44
N ALA A 257 16.74 16.34 -4.26
CA ALA A 257 16.02 15.65 -5.32
C ALA A 257 14.71 16.36 -5.65
N ILE A 258 14.26 16.29 -6.90
CA ILE A 258 13.06 16.95 -7.40
C ILE A 258 12.08 15.94 -7.96
N MET A 259 10.83 16.03 -7.51
CA MET A 259 9.69 15.28 -8.04
C MET A 259 8.59 16.26 -8.46
N ALA A 260 8.27 16.31 -9.74
CA ALA A 260 7.21 17.19 -10.28
C ALA A 260 6.50 16.53 -11.45
N PRO A 261 5.20 16.82 -11.71
CA PRO A 261 4.48 16.33 -12.88
C PRO A 261 5.22 16.66 -14.17
N ASP A 262 5.69 17.89 -14.31
CA ASP A 262 6.40 18.43 -15.45
C ASP A 262 7.84 18.79 -15.13
N GLN A 263 8.60 19.21 -16.14
CA GLN A 263 9.94 19.74 -15.96
C GLN A 263 9.90 21.05 -15.17
N VAL A 264 10.80 21.18 -14.19
CA VAL A 264 10.98 22.41 -13.40
C VAL A 264 12.20 23.16 -13.94
N PRO A 265 12.03 24.34 -14.53
CA PRO A 265 13.16 25.15 -14.98
C PRO A 265 13.87 25.83 -13.80
N GLY A 266 15.16 26.15 -13.98
CA GLY A 266 15.92 26.94 -12.99
C GLY A 266 16.37 26.16 -11.74
N LEU A 267 16.40 24.82 -11.80
CA LEU A 267 16.92 23.99 -10.72
C LEU A 267 18.42 24.15 -10.52
N PRO A 268 18.95 23.93 -9.30
CA PRO A 268 20.39 23.78 -9.05
C PRO A 268 21.00 22.72 -9.98
N ALA A 269 22.23 22.97 -10.46
CA ALA A 269 22.88 22.09 -11.46
C ALA A 269 23.15 20.67 -10.95
N ASP A 270 23.25 20.48 -9.65
CA ASP A 270 23.51 19.22 -8.95
C ASP A 270 22.22 18.58 -8.40
N ALA A 271 21.04 19.16 -8.64
CA ALA A 271 19.78 18.61 -8.20
C ALA A 271 19.46 17.29 -8.94
N LEU A 272 19.12 16.24 -8.18
CA LEU A 272 18.68 14.96 -8.72
C LEU A 272 17.24 15.06 -9.25
N VAL A 273 17.06 15.06 -10.56
CA VAL A 273 15.73 15.04 -11.16
C VAL A 273 15.17 13.62 -11.17
N LEU A 274 14.11 13.38 -10.40
CA LEU A 274 13.45 12.08 -10.27
C LEU A 274 12.35 11.84 -11.32
N GLY A 275 11.96 12.90 -12.06
CA GLY A 275 10.91 12.88 -13.06
C GLY A 275 11.31 13.57 -14.36
N PRO A 276 10.36 13.90 -15.26
CA PRO A 276 8.95 14.23 -14.94
C PRO A 276 8.13 13.03 -14.49
N MET A 277 7.28 13.27 -13.47
CA MET A 277 6.43 12.22 -12.90
C MET A 277 5.19 11.93 -13.79
N GLY A 278 4.83 12.84 -14.68
CA GLY A 278 3.70 12.73 -15.59
C GLY A 278 2.34 13.03 -14.97
N ALA A 279 1.29 12.51 -15.58
CA ALA A 279 -0.07 12.63 -15.06
C ALA A 279 -0.23 11.92 -13.69
N ALA A 280 -1.35 12.13 -13.01
CA ALA A 280 -1.56 11.62 -11.66
C ALA A 280 -1.42 10.09 -11.54
N ASP A 281 -1.82 9.33 -12.57
CA ASP A 281 -1.64 7.86 -12.61
C ASP A 281 -0.15 7.48 -12.74
N ASP A 282 0.62 8.12 -13.62
CA ASP A 282 2.05 7.90 -13.76
C ASP A 282 2.81 8.31 -12.49
N TYR A 283 2.38 9.42 -11.88
CA TYR A 283 2.94 9.90 -10.63
C TYR A 283 2.75 8.85 -9.52
N ALA A 284 1.55 8.31 -9.38
CA ALA A 284 1.24 7.28 -8.41
C ALA A 284 2.12 6.03 -8.61
N ALA A 285 2.23 5.55 -9.86
CA ALA A 285 3.02 4.37 -10.21
C ALA A 285 4.53 4.55 -9.88
N ARG A 286 5.04 5.78 -9.95
CA ARG A 286 6.47 6.10 -9.77
C ARG A 286 6.83 6.61 -8.38
N LEU A 287 5.84 6.98 -7.55
CA LEU A 287 6.04 7.71 -6.29
C LEU A 287 7.07 7.03 -5.36
N TYR A 288 6.85 5.76 -5.03
CA TYR A 288 7.73 5.07 -4.08
C TYR A 288 9.07 4.68 -4.67
N ALA A 289 9.12 4.35 -5.96
CA ALA A 289 10.39 4.14 -6.66
C ALA A 289 11.24 5.43 -6.70
N ALA A 290 10.61 6.59 -6.88
CA ALA A 290 11.30 7.88 -6.83
C ALA A 290 11.84 8.18 -5.42
N PHE A 291 11.08 7.88 -4.36
CA PHE A 291 11.57 8.00 -2.98
C PHE A 291 12.79 7.11 -2.73
N ARG A 292 12.75 5.83 -3.15
CA ARG A 292 13.89 4.91 -3.03
C ARG A 292 15.10 5.38 -3.83
N ARG A 293 14.87 5.92 -5.03
CA ARG A 293 15.95 6.49 -5.86
C ARG A 293 16.60 7.70 -5.19
N ALA A 294 15.83 8.57 -4.56
CA ALA A 294 16.37 9.69 -3.78
C ALA A 294 17.25 9.20 -2.61
N ASP A 295 16.76 8.20 -1.86
CA ASP A 295 17.52 7.59 -0.74
C ASP A 295 18.81 6.92 -1.25
N ALA A 296 18.78 6.20 -2.37
CA ALA A 296 19.95 5.56 -2.97
C ALA A 296 21.03 6.55 -3.43
N HIS A 297 20.63 7.78 -3.77
CA HIS A 297 21.54 8.88 -4.12
C HIS A 297 21.88 9.77 -2.92
N ALA A 298 21.57 9.33 -1.70
CA ALA A 298 21.81 10.07 -0.46
C ALA A 298 21.25 11.51 -0.48
N ALA A 299 20.11 11.71 -1.16
CA ALA A 299 19.42 12.99 -1.11
C ALA A 299 19.03 13.32 0.33
N ARG A 300 19.32 14.54 0.76
CA ARG A 300 18.89 15.05 2.07
C ARG A 300 17.45 15.56 2.00
N TRP A 301 17.10 16.18 0.87
CA TRP A 301 15.81 16.78 0.62
C TRP A 301 15.16 16.25 -0.65
N ILE A 302 13.84 16.07 -0.61
CA ILE A 302 13.00 15.87 -1.77
C ILE A 302 12.02 17.03 -1.84
N VAL A 303 12.16 17.88 -2.86
CA VAL A 303 11.16 18.90 -3.18
C VAL A 303 10.13 18.26 -4.11
N ALA A 304 8.90 18.15 -3.64
CA ALA A 304 7.82 17.46 -4.33
C ALA A 304 6.71 18.43 -4.73
N VAL A 305 6.45 18.54 -6.03
CA VAL A 305 5.28 19.23 -6.58
C VAL A 305 4.17 18.19 -6.78
N PRO A 306 3.05 18.26 -6.05
CA PRO A 306 2.00 17.27 -6.15
C PRO A 306 1.18 17.42 -7.45
N PRO A 307 0.59 16.34 -7.98
CA PRO A 307 -0.35 16.42 -9.08
C PRO A 307 -1.66 17.11 -8.67
N PRO A 308 -2.56 17.47 -9.62
CA PRO A 308 -3.90 17.98 -9.30
C PRO A 308 -4.66 17.09 -8.31
N ALA A 309 -5.49 17.70 -7.45
CA ALA A 309 -6.28 17.00 -6.43
C ALA A 309 -7.56 16.37 -7.02
N GLU A 310 -7.40 15.57 -8.08
CA GLU A 310 -8.48 14.90 -8.80
C GLU A 310 -8.14 13.41 -8.98
N GLY A 311 -9.14 12.54 -8.97
CA GLY A 311 -8.95 11.10 -9.14
C GLY A 311 -7.91 10.55 -8.18
N ILE A 312 -6.91 9.80 -8.71
CA ILE A 312 -5.80 9.23 -7.93
C ILE A 312 -4.86 10.30 -7.37
N GLY A 313 -4.85 11.52 -7.92
CA GLY A 313 -4.04 12.64 -7.43
C GLY A 313 -4.34 12.99 -5.97
N VAL A 314 -5.58 12.81 -5.51
CA VAL A 314 -5.97 12.96 -4.10
C VAL A 314 -5.15 12.00 -3.22
N ALA A 315 -5.00 10.75 -3.65
CA ALA A 315 -4.24 9.74 -2.91
C ALA A 315 -2.73 10.03 -2.94
N VAL A 316 -2.18 10.48 -4.07
CA VAL A 316 -0.77 10.90 -4.17
C VAL A 316 -0.49 12.04 -3.21
N ARG A 317 -1.35 13.06 -3.17
CA ARG A 317 -1.24 14.19 -2.22
C ARG A 317 -1.29 13.74 -0.76
N ASP A 318 -2.18 12.81 -0.40
CA ASP A 318 -2.22 12.22 0.94
C ASP A 318 -0.90 11.52 1.29
N ARG A 319 -0.30 10.75 0.36
CA ARG A 319 0.99 10.08 0.59
C ARG A 319 2.15 11.07 0.74
N LEU A 320 2.20 12.12 -0.08
CA LEU A 320 3.20 13.19 0.03
C LEU A 320 3.08 13.95 1.35
N ALA A 321 1.85 14.30 1.77
CA ALA A 321 1.60 14.96 3.04
C ALA A 321 2.05 14.10 4.23
N ARG A 322 1.75 12.79 4.23
CA ARG A 322 2.21 11.87 5.29
C ARG A 322 3.72 11.64 5.29
N ALA A 323 4.35 11.62 4.11
CA ALA A 323 5.80 11.52 4.00
C ALA A 323 6.51 12.78 4.53
N SER A 324 5.88 13.96 4.41
CA SER A 324 6.42 15.24 4.89
C SER A 324 6.17 15.47 6.39
N ALA A 325 5.17 14.85 7.00
CA ALA A 325 4.82 15.05 8.42
C ALA A 325 5.78 14.35 9.40
N GLY A 326 6.64 13.47 8.93
CA GLY A 326 7.40 12.56 9.78
C GLY A 326 8.73 13.05 10.31
N ARG A 327 9.20 14.27 9.93
CA ARG A 327 10.55 14.76 10.33
C ARG A 327 10.65 16.26 10.30
#